data_e105e42e156376a582b2cf0e65709a7a
#
_entry.id   e105e42e156376a582b2cf0e65709a7a
#
_cell.length_a   1.000
_cell.length_b   1.000
_cell.length_c   1.000
_cell.angle_alpha   90.00
_cell.angle_beta   90.00
_cell.angle_gamma   90.00
#
_symmetry.space_group_name_H-M   'P 1'
#
loop_
_entity.id
_entity.type
_entity.pdbx_description
1 polymer ?
#
loop_
_entity_poly.entity_id
_entity_poly.type
_entity_poly.pdbx_seq_one_letter_code
_entity_poly.pdbx_strand_id
1 'polypeptide(L)'
;QVMTHANGDAALDMVVSAYEQALGDQPSTADRRHRIEHCSLASSEHFERMARVAVQPSFLMNHVYYWGRVFRDNILGPERANELASVASALAAGLRPSLHSDYSVSPMQPLLSARTAAQRKMRDGGEVLNPAECVSPEAALKAITVDAAWQIHADDRGTLEVGKKADYALLSANPWESDVSTWADITVHETRIDGSVAWSS
;
A
#
# COMPACT_ATOMS: atom_id res chain seq x y z
N GLN A 1 -14.77 -8.46 8.82
CA GLN A 1 -13.63 -7.57 8.59
C GLN A 1 -14.03 -6.11 8.86
N VAL A 2 -13.14 -5.34 9.47
CA VAL A 2 -13.31 -3.90 9.71
C VAL A 2 -12.18 -3.16 8.99
N MET A 3 -12.50 -2.04 8.36
CA MET A 3 -11.56 -1.12 7.72
C MET A 3 -11.70 0.24 8.40
N THR A 4 -10.62 0.76 8.96
CA THR A 4 -10.66 1.99 9.76
C THR A 4 -9.70 3.02 9.17
N HIS A 5 -10.19 4.22 8.87
CA HIS A 5 -9.37 5.33 8.43
C HIS A 5 -8.50 5.87 9.58
N ALA A 6 -7.18 6.01 9.36
CA ALA A 6 -6.28 6.73 10.26
C ALA A 6 -5.05 7.27 9.52
N ASN A 7 -4.87 8.59 9.51
CA ASN A 7 -3.76 9.28 8.86
C ASN A 7 -2.67 9.72 9.83
N GLY A 8 -3.04 10.43 10.87
CA GLY A 8 -2.10 11.01 11.84
C GLY A 8 -1.70 9.99 12.92
N ASP A 9 -0.56 10.24 13.54
CA ASP A 9 0.01 9.43 14.62
C ASP A 9 -0.96 9.25 15.81
N ALA A 10 -1.57 10.31 16.31
CA ALA A 10 -2.54 10.23 17.39
C ALA A 10 -3.82 9.45 17.00
N ALA A 11 -4.26 9.55 15.74
CA ALA A 11 -5.38 8.76 15.25
C ALA A 11 -5.02 7.28 15.14
N LEU A 12 -3.78 6.98 14.71
CA LEU A 12 -3.25 5.62 14.67
C LEU A 12 -3.15 5.01 16.06
N ASP A 13 -2.63 5.73 17.04
CA ASP A 13 -2.61 5.29 18.44
C ASP A 13 -4.00 4.93 18.96
N MET A 14 -4.97 5.79 18.72
CA MET A 14 -6.35 5.55 19.14
C MET A 14 -6.96 4.32 18.46
N VAL A 15 -6.76 4.17 17.15
CA VAL A 15 -7.32 3.06 16.37
C VAL A 15 -6.63 1.74 16.74
N VAL A 16 -5.29 1.72 16.83
CA VAL A 16 -4.54 0.52 17.24
C VAL A 16 -4.93 0.09 18.65
N SER A 17 -5.04 1.04 19.60
CA SER A 17 -5.49 0.75 20.97
C SER A 17 -6.91 0.17 21.01
N ALA A 18 -7.81 0.66 20.15
CA ALA A 18 -9.16 0.11 20.06
C ALA A 18 -9.15 -1.35 19.55
N TYR A 19 -8.29 -1.66 18.55
CA TYR A 19 -8.11 -3.04 18.10
C TYR A 19 -7.51 -3.93 19.19
N GLU A 20 -6.48 -3.47 19.91
CA GLU A 20 -5.88 -4.21 21.03
C GLU A 20 -6.92 -4.54 22.11
N GLN A 21 -7.74 -3.55 22.48
CA GLN A 21 -8.82 -3.76 23.47
C GLN A 21 -9.90 -4.74 22.98
N ALA A 22 -10.28 -4.66 21.71
CA ALA A 22 -11.34 -5.49 21.15
C ALA A 22 -10.88 -6.93 20.86
N LEU A 23 -9.63 -7.13 20.47
CA LEU A 23 -9.10 -8.43 20.03
C LEU A 23 -8.30 -9.13 21.14
N GLY A 24 -7.88 -8.40 22.18
CA GLY A 24 -7.06 -8.90 23.28
C GLY A 24 -5.59 -9.09 22.88
N ASP A 25 -4.74 -9.35 23.89
CA ASP A 25 -3.28 -9.48 23.75
C ASP A 25 -2.82 -10.79 23.07
N GLN A 26 -3.75 -11.71 22.83
CA GLN A 26 -3.42 -12.99 22.19
C GLN A 26 -3.56 -12.90 20.68
N PRO A 27 -2.60 -13.46 19.93
CA PRO A 27 -2.74 -13.57 18.49
C PRO A 27 -4.07 -14.25 18.16
N SER A 28 -4.92 -13.57 17.43
CA SER A 28 -6.19 -14.13 17.00
C SER A 28 -5.93 -15.28 16.02
N THR A 29 -6.45 -16.47 16.31
CA THR A 29 -6.46 -17.59 15.36
C THR A 29 -7.46 -17.39 14.23
N ALA A 30 -8.35 -16.39 14.36
CA ALA A 30 -9.33 -16.06 13.32
C ALA A 30 -8.70 -15.15 12.26
N ASP A 31 -8.73 -15.61 11.02
CA ASP A 31 -8.28 -14.82 9.85
C ASP A 31 -9.29 -13.71 9.54
N ARG A 32 -9.21 -12.60 10.28
CA ARG A 32 -10.13 -11.46 10.12
C ARG A 32 -9.64 -10.43 9.12
N ARG A 33 -8.33 -10.34 8.91
CA ARG A 33 -7.67 -9.36 8.01
C ARG A 33 -8.20 -7.94 8.19
N HIS A 34 -8.39 -7.51 9.45
CA HIS A 34 -8.75 -6.12 9.73
C HIS A 34 -7.71 -5.18 9.16
N ARG A 35 -8.11 -3.98 8.72
CA ARG A 35 -7.20 -3.03 8.10
C ARG A 35 -7.31 -1.66 8.73
N ILE A 36 -6.17 -0.93 8.68
CA ILE A 36 -6.13 0.51 8.88
C ILE A 36 -5.75 1.13 7.53
N GLU A 37 -6.63 1.98 7.03
CA GLU A 37 -6.44 2.68 5.76
C GLU A 37 -5.56 3.92 5.97
N HIS A 38 -4.76 4.22 4.97
CA HIS A 38 -3.80 5.31 4.83
C HIS A 38 -2.51 5.12 5.63
N CYS A 39 -2.55 4.94 6.93
CA CYS A 39 -1.36 4.74 7.80
C CYS A 39 -0.26 5.77 7.53
N SER A 40 -0.63 7.05 7.25
CA SER A 40 0.32 8.03 6.71
C SER A 40 1.47 8.35 7.66
N LEU A 41 1.22 8.42 8.97
CA LEU A 41 2.24 8.69 10.00
C LEU A 41 2.34 7.52 11.00
N ALA A 42 2.37 6.30 10.49
CA ALA A 42 2.57 5.11 11.31
C ALA A 42 4.06 4.92 11.62
N SER A 43 4.41 4.86 12.89
CA SER A 43 5.75 4.51 13.36
C SER A 43 5.98 3.01 13.41
N SER A 44 7.23 2.59 13.61
CA SER A 44 7.57 1.17 13.83
C SER A 44 6.82 0.57 15.02
N GLU A 45 6.60 1.33 16.10
CA GLU A 45 5.81 0.88 17.24
C GLU A 45 4.36 0.57 16.87
N HIS A 46 3.73 1.41 16.04
CA HIS A 46 2.38 1.13 15.52
C HIS A 46 2.34 -0.20 14.75
N PHE A 47 3.33 -0.46 13.89
CA PHE A 47 3.38 -1.69 13.10
C PHE A 47 3.60 -2.93 13.98
N GLU A 48 4.45 -2.85 15.00
CA GLU A 48 4.64 -3.93 15.97
C GLU A 48 3.34 -4.24 16.72
N ARG A 49 2.60 -3.21 17.13
CA ARG A 49 1.30 -3.36 17.79
C ARG A 49 0.25 -3.96 16.84
N MET A 50 0.18 -3.47 15.59
CA MET A 50 -0.70 -4.02 14.55
C MET A 50 -0.39 -5.50 14.28
N ALA A 51 0.90 -5.87 14.23
CA ALA A 51 1.31 -7.26 14.01
C ALA A 51 0.84 -8.19 15.15
N ARG A 52 0.90 -7.74 16.41
CA ARG A 52 0.41 -8.53 17.57
C ARG A 52 -1.07 -8.88 17.45
N VAL A 53 -1.88 -7.98 16.91
CA VAL A 53 -3.33 -8.19 16.77
C VAL A 53 -3.77 -8.54 15.35
N ALA A 54 -2.82 -8.87 14.47
CA ALA A 54 -3.05 -9.25 13.07
C ALA A 54 -3.87 -8.24 12.25
N VAL A 55 -3.71 -6.93 12.54
CA VAL A 55 -4.30 -5.83 11.76
C VAL A 55 -3.31 -5.38 10.68
N GLN A 56 -3.77 -5.17 9.46
CA GLN A 56 -2.94 -4.90 8.30
C GLN A 56 -3.00 -3.41 7.88
N PRO A 57 -1.89 -2.82 7.40
CA PRO A 57 -1.90 -1.48 6.84
C PRO A 57 -2.27 -1.51 5.34
N SER A 58 -3.01 -0.50 4.91
CA SER A 58 -3.26 -0.21 3.50
C SER A 58 -2.84 1.24 3.24
N PHE A 59 -1.76 1.46 2.50
CA PHE A 59 -1.12 2.77 2.41
C PHE A 59 -1.66 3.62 1.25
N LEU A 60 -1.95 4.90 1.55
CA LEU A 60 -2.13 5.93 0.53
C LEU A 60 -0.76 6.40 0.02
N MET A 61 -0.12 5.57 -0.81
CA MET A 61 1.26 5.80 -1.24
C MET A 61 1.45 7.08 -2.05
N ASN A 62 0.40 7.51 -2.74
CA ASN A 62 0.41 8.76 -3.51
C ASN A 62 0.58 10.03 -2.66
N HIS A 63 0.41 9.96 -1.32
CA HIS A 63 0.80 11.04 -0.42
C HIS A 63 2.29 11.40 -0.54
N VAL A 64 3.17 10.41 -0.67
CA VAL A 64 4.61 10.65 -0.89
C VAL A 64 4.84 11.35 -2.24
N TYR A 65 4.19 10.87 -3.30
CA TYR A 65 4.40 11.41 -4.63
C TYR A 65 3.88 12.83 -4.78
N TYR A 66 2.60 13.08 -4.46
CA TYR A 66 1.96 14.37 -4.72
C TYR A 66 2.22 15.41 -3.65
N TRP A 67 2.32 15.01 -2.38
CA TRP A 67 2.37 15.94 -1.24
C TRP A 67 3.59 15.76 -0.35
N GLY A 68 4.48 14.83 -0.65
CA GLY A 68 5.67 14.56 0.18
C GLY A 68 6.49 15.80 0.49
N ARG A 69 6.71 16.66 -0.52
CA ARG A 69 7.42 17.92 -0.34
C ARG A 69 6.68 18.89 0.58
N VAL A 70 5.37 19.02 0.42
CA VAL A 70 4.55 19.90 1.29
C VAL A 70 4.55 19.38 2.72
N PHE A 71 4.42 18.08 2.91
CA PHE A 71 4.52 17.47 4.23
C PHE A 71 5.88 17.74 4.87
N ARG A 72 6.96 17.53 4.14
CA ARG A 72 8.32 17.73 4.64
C ARG A 72 8.62 19.19 4.95
N ASP A 73 8.34 20.10 4.02
CA ASP A 73 8.82 21.48 4.09
C ASP A 73 7.87 22.42 4.85
N ASN A 74 6.56 22.11 4.91
CA ASN A 74 5.55 23.04 5.43
C ASN A 74 4.74 22.52 6.62
N ILE A 75 4.58 21.20 6.76
CA ILE A 75 3.62 20.64 7.74
C ILE A 75 4.33 19.90 8.88
N LEU A 76 5.16 18.92 8.56
CA LEU A 76 5.74 17.99 9.53
C LEU A 76 7.18 18.32 9.90
N GLY A 77 7.92 18.99 9.01
CA GLY A 77 9.36 19.07 9.06
C GLY A 77 10.05 17.79 8.57
N PRO A 78 11.38 17.87 8.29
CA PRO A 78 12.12 16.79 7.62
C PRO A 78 12.16 15.49 8.44
N GLU A 79 12.26 15.56 9.76
CA GLU A 79 12.37 14.37 10.62
C GLU A 79 11.06 13.56 10.61
N ARG A 80 9.93 14.18 10.91
CA ARG A 80 8.63 13.49 10.95
C ARG A 80 8.15 13.08 9.57
N ALA A 81 8.49 13.82 8.52
CA ALA A 81 8.13 13.44 7.16
C ALA A 81 8.81 12.12 6.70
N ASN A 82 9.89 11.72 7.35
CA ASN A 82 10.52 10.42 7.09
C ASN A 82 9.61 9.23 7.43
N GLU A 83 8.64 9.41 8.31
CA GLU A 83 7.65 8.38 8.67
C GLU A 83 6.47 8.31 7.68
N LEU A 84 6.41 9.19 6.68
CA LEU A 84 5.29 9.23 5.76
C LEU A 84 5.20 7.94 4.94
N ALA A 85 4.12 7.17 5.14
CA ALA A 85 3.82 5.92 4.45
C ALA A 85 5.01 4.93 4.47
N SER A 86 5.40 4.48 5.67
CA SER A 86 6.58 3.63 5.94
C SER A 86 6.30 2.15 5.61
N VAL A 87 6.26 1.83 4.31
CA VAL A 87 5.93 0.49 3.81
C VAL A 87 7.01 -0.54 4.16
N ALA A 88 8.30 -0.16 4.10
CA ALA A 88 9.40 -1.07 4.43
C ALA A 88 9.38 -1.44 5.94
N SER A 89 9.10 -0.47 6.81
CA SER A 89 8.93 -0.72 8.24
C SER A 89 7.76 -1.66 8.54
N ALA A 90 6.63 -1.52 7.84
CA ALA A 90 5.51 -2.43 7.97
C ALA A 90 5.87 -3.87 7.54
N LEU A 91 6.60 -4.03 6.44
CA LEU A 91 7.11 -5.33 5.99
C LEU A 91 8.09 -5.94 7.01
N ALA A 92 8.98 -5.12 7.58
CA ALA A 92 9.93 -5.56 8.61
C ALA A 92 9.23 -6.05 9.89
N ALA A 93 8.07 -5.48 10.24
CA ALA A 93 7.23 -5.94 11.33
C ALA A 93 6.43 -7.22 11.00
N GLY A 94 6.62 -7.82 9.82
CA GLY A 94 5.92 -9.03 9.39
C GLY A 94 4.49 -8.80 8.90
N LEU A 95 4.10 -7.55 8.67
CA LEU A 95 2.81 -7.20 8.10
C LEU A 95 2.79 -7.40 6.59
N ARG A 96 1.59 -7.48 6.04
CA ARG A 96 1.35 -7.67 4.62
C ARG A 96 0.62 -6.46 4.04
N PRO A 97 1.35 -5.37 3.72
CA PRO A 97 0.76 -4.10 3.31
C PRO A 97 0.13 -4.17 1.92
N SER A 98 -0.91 -3.38 1.69
CA SER A 98 -1.42 -3.04 0.36
C SER A 98 -1.27 -1.56 0.07
N LEU A 99 -1.36 -1.18 -1.22
CA LEU A 99 -1.31 0.21 -1.67
C LEU A 99 -2.63 0.58 -2.33
N HIS A 100 -3.09 1.81 -2.06
CA HIS A 100 -4.29 2.36 -2.68
C HIS A 100 -4.10 3.81 -3.13
N SER A 101 -5.01 4.32 -3.94
CA SER A 101 -5.00 5.69 -4.47
C SER A 101 -5.98 6.61 -3.76
N ASP A 102 -6.91 6.04 -2.99
CA ASP A 102 -8.04 6.78 -2.39
C ASP A 102 -8.78 7.63 -3.46
N TYR A 103 -9.12 6.96 -4.58
CA TYR A 103 -9.83 7.63 -5.66
C TYR A 103 -11.16 8.22 -5.15
N SER A 104 -11.39 9.48 -5.35
CA SER A 104 -10.86 10.51 -6.26
C SER A 104 -9.78 11.44 -5.66
N VAL A 105 -9.22 11.13 -4.48
CA VAL A 105 -8.14 11.95 -3.88
C VAL A 105 -6.90 11.95 -4.77
N SER A 106 -6.56 10.80 -5.35
CA SER A 106 -5.52 10.71 -6.37
C SER A 106 -5.96 9.79 -7.52
N PRO A 107 -5.32 9.88 -8.69
CA PRO A 107 -5.65 9.02 -9.83
C PRO A 107 -5.53 7.53 -9.50
N MET A 108 -6.45 6.71 -10.04
CA MET A 108 -6.40 5.26 -9.91
C MET A 108 -5.33 4.70 -10.85
N GLN A 109 -4.07 4.76 -10.40
CA GLN A 109 -2.89 4.29 -11.13
C GLN A 109 -2.05 3.39 -10.21
N PRO A 110 -2.37 2.09 -10.12
CA PRO A 110 -1.66 1.16 -9.21
C PRO A 110 -0.15 1.11 -9.45
N LEU A 111 0.30 1.15 -10.72
CA LEU A 111 1.72 1.16 -11.06
C LEU A 111 2.44 2.45 -10.60
N LEU A 112 1.75 3.60 -10.55
CA LEU A 112 2.29 4.81 -9.92
C LEU A 112 2.49 4.60 -8.41
N SER A 113 1.53 4.00 -7.73
CA SER A 113 1.65 3.70 -6.30
C SER A 113 2.80 2.73 -6.03
N ALA A 114 2.92 1.65 -6.83
CA ALA A 114 4.02 0.70 -6.73
C ALA A 114 5.38 1.35 -7.00
N ARG A 115 5.51 2.15 -8.08
CA ARG A 115 6.71 2.93 -8.37
C ARG A 115 7.08 3.84 -7.20
N THR A 116 6.08 4.51 -6.64
CA THR A 116 6.32 5.44 -5.52
C THR A 116 6.80 4.69 -4.29
N ALA A 117 6.27 3.52 -3.98
CA ALA A 117 6.75 2.68 -2.87
C ALA A 117 8.20 2.21 -3.10
N ALA A 118 8.55 1.85 -4.34
CA ALA A 118 9.89 1.37 -4.66
C ALA A 118 10.95 2.48 -4.73
N GLN A 119 10.60 3.71 -5.14
CA GLN A 119 11.56 4.79 -5.34
C GLN A 119 11.40 5.96 -4.38
N ARG A 120 10.24 6.16 -3.79
CA ARG A 120 9.87 7.28 -2.91
C ARG A 120 10.22 8.67 -3.46
N LYS A 121 10.23 8.79 -4.79
CA LYS A 121 10.47 10.08 -5.46
C LYS A 121 9.24 10.95 -5.38
N MET A 122 9.40 12.14 -4.82
CA MET A 122 8.39 13.19 -4.83
C MET A 122 8.25 13.78 -6.24
N ARG A 123 7.02 14.12 -6.65
CA ARG A 123 6.74 14.67 -7.97
C ARG A 123 7.55 15.94 -8.24
N ASP A 124 7.52 16.86 -7.29
CA ASP A 124 8.15 18.15 -7.42
C ASP A 124 9.63 18.05 -6.98
N GLY A 125 10.55 18.21 -7.95
CA GLY A 125 11.99 18.16 -7.73
C GLY A 125 12.64 16.78 -7.79
N GLY A 126 11.85 15.69 -7.78
CA GLY A 126 12.38 14.32 -7.92
C GLY A 126 13.21 13.82 -6.74
N GLU A 127 13.23 14.54 -5.62
CA GLU A 127 13.93 14.14 -4.41
C GLU A 127 13.29 12.90 -3.78
N VAL A 128 14.11 12.05 -3.18
CA VAL A 128 13.67 10.82 -2.49
C VAL A 128 13.36 11.16 -1.03
N LEU A 129 12.14 10.85 -0.61
CA LEU A 129 11.73 11.00 0.78
C LEU A 129 12.07 9.73 1.56
N ASN A 130 13.05 9.81 2.45
CA ASN A 130 13.52 8.68 3.26
C ASN A 130 13.85 7.42 2.43
N PRO A 131 15.07 7.30 1.87
CA PRO A 131 15.46 6.14 1.05
C PRO A 131 15.38 4.79 1.78
N ALA A 132 15.45 4.78 3.12
CA ALA A 132 15.36 3.55 3.92
C ALA A 132 13.97 2.88 3.83
N GLU A 133 12.95 3.64 3.47
CA GLU A 133 11.58 3.15 3.28
C GLU A 133 11.26 2.74 1.84
N CYS A 134 12.25 2.73 0.93
CA CYS A 134 12.08 2.13 -0.38
C CYS A 134 11.93 0.61 -0.26
N VAL A 135 10.96 0.04 -0.95
CA VAL A 135 10.76 -1.40 -0.99
C VAL A 135 11.28 -2.00 -2.30
N SER A 136 11.50 -3.32 -2.33
CA SER A 136 11.86 -3.97 -3.58
C SER A 136 10.75 -3.86 -4.63
N PRO A 137 11.08 -3.89 -5.94
CA PRO A 137 10.10 -3.92 -7.01
C PRO A 137 9.07 -5.06 -6.83
N GLU A 138 9.52 -6.21 -6.38
CA GLU A 138 8.67 -7.36 -6.10
C GLU A 138 7.64 -7.05 -5.00
N ALA A 139 8.08 -6.50 -3.87
CA ALA A 139 7.19 -6.14 -2.78
C ALA A 139 6.17 -5.09 -3.20
N ALA A 140 6.58 -4.09 -4.00
CA ALA A 140 5.70 -3.06 -4.50
C ALA A 140 4.61 -3.61 -5.44
N LEU A 141 4.96 -4.55 -6.34
CA LEU A 141 3.98 -5.19 -7.23
C LEU A 141 3.05 -6.13 -6.46
N LYS A 142 3.55 -6.88 -5.46
CA LYS A 142 2.70 -7.70 -4.59
C LYS A 142 1.67 -6.88 -3.84
N ALA A 143 2.05 -5.71 -3.34
CA ALA A 143 1.19 -4.82 -2.58
C ALA A 143 0.00 -4.24 -3.38
N ILE A 144 0.07 -4.23 -4.72
CA ILE A 144 -1.03 -3.82 -5.60
C ILE A 144 -1.77 -5.00 -6.26
N THR A 145 -1.36 -6.23 -5.99
CA THR A 145 -1.93 -7.44 -6.59
C THR A 145 -2.32 -8.46 -5.53
N VAL A 146 -1.47 -9.45 -5.26
CA VAL A 146 -1.76 -10.57 -4.39
C VAL A 146 -2.01 -10.15 -2.93
N ASP A 147 -1.29 -9.15 -2.42
CA ASP A 147 -1.48 -8.69 -1.04
C ASP A 147 -2.75 -7.86 -0.89
N ALA A 148 -3.08 -7.04 -1.91
CA ALA A 148 -4.34 -6.31 -1.96
C ALA A 148 -5.54 -7.27 -2.04
N ALA A 149 -5.47 -8.30 -2.88
CA ALA A 149 -6.50 -9.34 -2.98
C ALA A 149 -6.67 -10.09 -1.65
N TRP A 150 -5.55 -10.51 -1.05
CA TRP A 150 -5.57 -11.21 0.24
C TRP A 150 -6.22 -10.35 1.32
N GLN A 151 -5.89 -9.07 1.41
CA GLN A 151 -6.45 -8.17 2.43
C GLN A 151 -7.98 -8.02 2.38
N ILE A 152 -8.62 -8.31 1.25
CA ILE A 152 -10.07 -8.26 1.08
C ILE A 152 -10.73 -9.63 1.03
N HIS A 153 -10.04 -10.68 1.47
CA HIS A 153 -10.50 -12.08 1.40
C HIS A 153 -10.83 -12.57 -0.02
N ALA A 154 -10.20 -11.98 -1.03
CA ALA A 154 -10.32 -12.41 -2.42
C ALA A 154 -9.21 -13.43 -2.75
N ASP A 155 -9.21 -14.58 -2.07
CA ASP A 155 -8.16 -15.60 -2.17
C ASP A 155 -8.17 -16.33 -3.53
N ASP A 156 -9.26 -16.17 -4.28
CA ASP A 156 -9.47 -16.72 -5.64
C ASP A 156 -8.88 -15.84 -6.76
N ARG A 157 -8.15 -14.76 -6.44
CA ARG A 157 -7.56 -13.81 -7.41
C ARG A 157 -6.25 -13.21 -6.89
N GLY A 158 -5.69 -12.24 -7.62
CA GLY A 158 -4.42 -11.58 -7.28
C GLY A 158 -3.18 -12.27 -7.86
N THR A 159 -3.32 -13.50 -8.36
CA THR A 159 -2.31 -14.25 -9.12
C THR A 159 -2.96 -14.98 -10.28
N LEU A 160 -2.18 -15.28 -11.35
CA LEU A 160 -2.62 -16.08 -12.48
C LEU A 160 -2.24 -17.56 -12.29
N GLU A 161 -2.90 -18.21 -11.35
CA GLU A 161 -2.71 -19.63 -11.04
C GLU A 161 -3.91 -20.45 -11.48
N VAL A 162 -3.69 -21.73 -11.81
CA VAL A 162 -4.76 -22.68 -12.16
C VAL A 162 -5.76 -22.79 -11.01
N GLY A 163 -7.03 -22.60 -11.29
CA GLY A 163 -8.11 -22.66 -10.32
C GLY A 163 -8.52 -21.30 -9.75
N LYS A 164 -7.80 -20.24 -10.06
CA LYS A 164 -8.19 -18.86 -9.71
C LYS A 164 -8.97 -18.19 -10.84
N LYS A 165 -9.66 -17.11 -10.48
CA LYS A 165 -10.31 -16.25 -11.46
C LYS A 165 -9.31 -15.57 -12.39
N ALA A 166 -9.66 -15.49 -13.64
CA ALA A 166 -8.85 -14.82 -14.66
C ALA A 166 -9.07 -13.29 -14.62
N ASP A 167 -8.70 -12.67 -13.48
CA ASP A 167 -8.68 -11.22 -13.32
C ASP A 167 -7.28 -10.72 -13.67
N TYR A 168 -7.14 -10.00 -14.80
CA TYR A 168 -5.85 -9.48 -15.24
C TYR A 168 -5.96 -8.23 -16.10
N ALA A 169 -4.84 -7.52 -16.21
CA ALA A 169 -4.68 -6.40 -17.14
C ALA A 169 -3.62 -6.74 -18.20
N LEU A 170 -3.91 -6.39 -19.46
CA LEU A 170 -2.92 -6.37 -20.54
C LEU A 170 -2.23 -5.02 -20.52
N LEU A 171 -0.92 -5.05 -20.39
CA LEU A 171 -0.09 -3.85 -20.24
C LEU A 171 0.75 -3.61 -21.50
N SER A 172 1.10 -2.35 -21.78
CA SER A 172 1.97 -1.97 -22.88
C SER A 172 3.43 -2.44 -22.73
N ALA A 173 3.84 -2.74 -21.50
CA ALA A 173 5.18 -3.27 -21.19
C ALA A 173 5.12 -4.15 -19.93
N ASN A 174 6.09 -5.07 -19.82
CA ASN A 174 6.24 -5.93 -18.65
C ASN A 174 6.93 -5.13 -17.51
N PRO A 175 6.27 -4.85 -16.38
CA PRO A 175 6.89 -4.11 -15.29
C PRO A 175 8.11 -4.83 -14.67
N TRP A 176 8.19 -6.16 -14.74
CA TRP A 176 9.34 -6.92 -14.25
C TRP A 176 10.62 -6.73 -15.09
N GLU A 177 10.47 -6.39 -16.36
CA GLU A 177 11.57 -6.18 -17.30
C GLU A 177 11.84 -4.69 -17.55
N SER A 178 10.98 -3.81 -17.04
CA SER A 178 11.06 -2.36 -17.21
C SER A 178 11.78 -1.71 -16.03
N ASP A 179 12.48 -0.61 -16.30
CA ASP A 179 12.99 0.25 -15.20
C ASP A 179 11.81 0.75 -14.35
N VAL A 180 11.97 0.68 -13.03
CA VAL A 180 10.92 1.10 -12.07
C VAL A 180 10.48 2.55 -12.32
N SER A 181 11.39 3.43 -12.76
CA SER A 181 11.06 4.83 -13.05
C SER A 181 10.01 5.01 -14.16
N THR A 182 9.87 4.03 -15.04
CA THR A 182 8.92 4.06 -16.18
C THR A 182 7.58 3.40 -15.87
N TRP A 183 7.39 2.80 -14.71
CA TRP A 183 6.16 2.06 -14.41
C TRP A 183 4.88 2.89 -14.52
N ALA A 184 4.94 4.18 -14.19
CA ALA A 184 3.78 5.06 -14.31
C ALA A 184 3.41 5.42 -15.75
N ASP A 185 4.31 5.13 -16.72
CA ASP A 185 4.10 5.38 -18.15
C ASP A 185 3.55 4.13 -18.85
N ILE A 186 3.56 2.97 -18.17
CA ILE A 186 2.96 1.74 -18.68
C ILE A 186 1.45 1.91 -18.74
N THR A 187 0.90 1.77 -19.93
CA THR A 187 -0.54 1.89 -20.18
C THR A 187 -1.24 0.54 -20.10
N VAL A 188 -2.50 0.56 -19.67
CA VAL A 188 -3.38 -0.60 -19.71
C VAL A 188 -4.07 -0.63 -21.08
N HIS A 189 -4.00 -1.73 -21.80
CA HIS A 189 -4.72 -1.94 -23.06
C HIS A 189 -6.08 -2.60 -22.83
N GLU A 190 -6.14 -3.51 -21.86
CA GLU A 190 -7.36 -4.23 -21.56
C GLU A 190 -7.38 -4.65 -20.10
N THR A 191 -8.54 -4.62 -19.46
CA THR A 191 -8.78 -5.22 -18.16
C THR A 191 -9.83 -6.31 -18.30
N ARG A 192 -9.53 -7.49 -17.75
CA ARG A 192 -10.46 -8.62 -17.70
C ARG A 192 -10.83 -8.97 -16.27
N ILE A 193 -12.09 -9.31 -16.10
CA ILE A 193 -12.65 -9.82 -14.84
C ILE A 193 -13.28 -11.18 -15.18
N ASP A 194 -12.82 -12.21 -14.49
CA ASP A 194 -13.22 -13.62 -14.71
C ASP A 194 -13.13 -14.01 -16.21
N GLY A 195 -12.05 -13.57 -16.87
CA GLY A 195 -11.78 -13.81 -18.29
C GLY A 195 -12.57 -12.92 -19.26
N SER A 196 -13.62 -12.23 -18.82
CA SER A 196 -14.42 -11.34 -19.65
C SER A 196 -13.83 -9.95 -19.72
N VAL A 197 -13.85 -9.31 -20.91
CA VAL A 197 -13.38 -7.93 -21.09
C VAL A 197 -14.28 -6.99 -20.29
N ALA A 198 -13.69 -6.32 -19.31
CA ALA A 198 -14.37 -5.30 -18.52
C ALA A 198 -14.08 -3.88 -19.04
N TRP A 199 -12.89 -3.70 -19.66
CA TRP A 199 -12.47 -2.43 -20.25
C TRP A 199 -11.41 -2.66 -21.32
N SER A 200 -11.41 -1.85 -22.39
CA SER A 200 -10.36 -1.79 -23.41
C SER A 200 -10.14 -0.36 -23.88
N SER A 201 -8.88 0.00 -24.23
CA SER A 201 -8.50 1.31 -24.80
C SER A 201 -8.80 1.39 -26.28
#